data_29e0bc8bcf97c050661c907297c3f159
#
_entry.id   29e0bc8bcf97c050661c907297c3f159
#
_cell.length_a   1.000
_cell.length_b   1.000
_cell.length_c   1.000
_cell.angle_alpha   90.00
_cell.angle_beta   90.00
_cell.angle_gamma   90.00
#
_symmetry.space_group_name_H-M   'P 1'
#
loop_
_entity.id
_entity.type
_entity.pdbx_description
1 polymer ?
#
loop_
_entity_poly.entity_id
_entity_poly.type
_entity_poly.pdbx_seq_one_letter_code
_entity_poly.pdbx_strand_id
1 'polypeptide(L)'
;QCYNLCGDDTMKLLFKQRFFSWFDSYDIYDESGQIIYQVEGRLSWGHKLVIYDQNGNEVGTVLEKVITLLPKFEIYKNNEYIGCLSKELSFFTPHYNIDYNGWHIDGTLTEWNYTIVDENYDTVAIIRKEIFNLTDTYVIDVKDPENALDALMFALAIDAETVSYTHLRAHET
;
A
#
# COMPACT_ATOMS: atom_id res chain seq x y z
N GLN A 1 -19.31 -19.85 32.66
CA GLN A 1 -18.05 -19.90 31.88
C GLN A 1 -18.36 -19.35 30.49
N CYS A 2 -18.25 -18.04 30.36
CA CYS A 2 -18.33 -17.39 29.04
C CYS A 2 -16.94 -17.51 28.38
N TYR A 3 -16.87 -18.35 27.37
CA TYR A 3 -15.77 -18.26 26.43
C TYR A 3 -16.03 -17.03 25.57
N ASN A 4 -15.26 -15.96 25.78
CA ASN A 4 -15.13 -14.88 24.82
C ASN A 4 -14.48 -15.48 23.58
N LEU A 5 -15.29 -15.72 22.55
CA LEU A 5 -14.83 -15.82 21.17
C LEU A 5 -14.42 -14.39 20.78
N CYS A 6 -13.17 -14.04 21.09
CA CYS A 6 -12.49 -12.95 20.41
C CYS A 6 -12.33 -13.44 18.97
N GLY A 7 -13.29 -13.08 18.11
CA GLY A 7 -13.08 -13.22 16.67
C GLY A 7 -11.85 -12.38 16.34
N ASP A 8 -10.89 -12.96 15.64
CA ASP A 8 -9.84 -12.18 14.97
C ASP A 8 -10.57 -11.23 14.00
N ASP A 9 -10.82 -9.99 14.44
CA ASP A 9 -11.39 -8.93 13.59
C ASP A 9 -10.32 -8.52 12.57
N THR A 10 -10.06 -9.38 11.61
CA THR A 10 -9.19 -9.07 10.47
C THR A 10 -10.00 -8.41 9.37
N MET A 11 -9.37 -7.53 8.60
CA MET A 11 -9.98 -6.85 7.46
C MET A 11 -9.19 -7.14 6.19
N LYS A 12 -9.87 -7.56 5.12
CA LYS A 12 -9.23 -7.73 3.82
C LYS A 12 -9.64 -6.63 2.86
N LEU A 13 -8.63 -6.03 2.24
CA LEU A 13 -8.76 -5.07 1.17
C LEU A 13 -8.43 -5.78 -0.14
N LEU A 14 -9.36 -5.73 -1.08
CA LEU A 14 -9.30 -6.45 -2.34
C LEU A 14 -9.24 -5.49 -3.52
N PHE A 15 -8.38 -5.78 -4.49
CA PHE A 15 -8.20 -5.02 -5.72
C PHE A 15 -8.29 -5.95 -6.93
N LYS A 16 -9.04 -5.57 -7.93
CA LYS A 16 -9.29 -6.40 -9.13
C LYS A 16 -8.37 -6.13 -10.30
N GLN A 17 -7.46 -5.18 -10.20
CA GLN A 17 -6.54 -4.80 -11.27
C GLN A 17 -5.14 -4.54 -10.73
N ARG A 18 -4.15 -4.63 -11.62
CA ARG A 18 -2.80 -4.18 -11.36
C ARG A 18 -2.86 -2.69 -10.99
N PHE A 19 -2.32 -2.32 -9.87
CA PHE A 19 -2.49 -1.01 -9.22
C PHE A 19 -2.13 0.20 -10.06
N PHE A 20 -1.35 0.05 -11.12
CA PHE A 20 -0.69 1.21 -11.65
C PHE A 20 -1.16 1.67 -13.01
N SER A 21 -2.10 2.58 -12.97
CA SER A 21 -2.13 3.73 -13.86
C SER A 21 -2.16 4.99 -12.98
N TRP A 22 -1.16 5.83 -13.10
CA TRP A 22 -1.09 7.13 -12.41
C TRP A 22 -2.24 8.07 -12.78
N PHE A 23 -3.09 7.67 -13.68
CA PHE A 23 -4.15 8.50 -14.26
C PHE A 23 -5.54 7.89 -14.10
N ASP A 24 -5.64 6.66 -13.60
CA ASP A 24 -6.91 5.98 -13.45
C ASP A 24 -7.37 6.01 -11.99
N SER A 25 -8.69 5.97 -11.81
CA SER A 25 -9.29 5.68 -10.51
C SER A 25 -9.62 4.20 -10.42
N TYR A 26 -9.48 3.62 -9.23
CA TYR A 26 -9.83 2.24 -8.96
C TYR A 26 -10.43 2.08 -7.57
N ASP A 27 -11.30 1.09 -7.46
CA ASP A 27 -12.04 0.82 -6.25
C ASP A 27 -11.35 -0.27 -5.41
N ILE A 28 -11.44 -0.12 -4.10
CA ILE A 28 -10.96 -1.05 -3.08
C ILE A 28 -12.17 -1.67 -2.42
N TYR A 29 -12.24 -2.99 -2.43
CA TYR A 29 -13.37 -3.75 -1.93
C TYR A 29 -13.03 -4.47 -0.62
N ASP A 30 -14.04 -4.73 0.19
CA ASP A 30 -13.96 -5.70 1.27
C ASP A 30 -14.27 -7.13 0.76
N GLU A 31 -14.25 -8.11 1.66
CA GLU A 31 -14.58 -9.51 1.35
C GLU A 31 -16.03 -9.71 0.89
N SER A 32 -16.95 -8.81 1.25
CA SER A 32 -18.36 -8.85 0.80
C SER A 32 -18.55 -8.30 -0.62
N GLY A 33 -17.51 -7.67 -1.17
CA GLY A 33 -17.53 -6.98 -2.45
C GLY A 33 -18.06 -5.55 -2.38
N GLN A 34 -18.15 -4.98 -1.17
CA GLN A 34 -18.51 -3.59 -0.98
C GLN A 34 -17.28 -2.70 -1.18
N ILE A 35 -17.43 -1.60 -1.92
CA ILE A 35 -16.39 -0.58 -2.08
C ILE A 35 -16.21 0.11 -0.73
N ILE A 36 -14.99 0.11 -0.20
CA ILE A 36 -14.64 0.78 1.06
C ILE A 36 -13.75 1.99 0.86
N TYR A 37 -12.90 1.96 -0.17
CA TYR A 37 -12.11 3.11 -0.59
C TYR A 37 -12.14 3.25 -2.11
N GLN A 38 -11.90 4.47 -2.58
CA GLN A 38 -11.61 4.78 -3.99
C GLN A 38 -10.26 5.48 -4.04
N VAL A 39 -9.37 5.05 -4.93
CA VAL A 39 -8.06 5.66 -5.15
C VAL A 39 -8.06 6.39 -6.48
N GLU A 40 -7.62 7.63 -6.50
CA GLU A 40 -7.50 8.47 -7.67
C GLU A 40 -6.06 8.94 -7.86
N GLY A 41 -5.50 8.65 -9.03
CA GLY A 41 -4.19 9.17 -9.43
C GLY A 41 -4.30 10.60 -9.94
N ARG A 42 -3.45 11.49 -9.44
CA ARG A 42 -3.40 12.89 -9.86
C ARG A 42 -2.01 13.30 -10.28
N LEU A 43 -1.93 14.08 -11.37
CA LEU A 43 -0.70 14.75 -11.75
C LEU A 43 -0.38 15.86 -10.73
N SER A 44 0.86 15.80 -10.22
CA SER A 44 1.45 16.79 -9.34
C SER A 44 2.91 16.98 -9.77
N TRP A 45 3.69 17.78 -9.03
CA TRP A 45 5.16 17.73 -9.10
C TRP A 45 5.65 16.41 -8.46
N GLY A 46 5.52 15.31 -9.19
CA GLY A 46 5.59 13.94 -8.73
C GLY A 46 4.22 13.28 -8.77
N HIS A 47 4.17 11.99 -8.50
CA HIS A 47 2.95 11.22 -8.49
C HIS A 47 2.19 11.43 -7.17
N LYS A 48 0.89 11.66 -7.27
CA LYS A 48 0.01 11.80 -6.12
C LYS A 48 -1.16 10.82 -6.24
N LEU A 49 -1.37 10.00 -5.23
CA LEU A 49 -2.57 9.17 -5.08
C LEU A 49 -3.42 9.74 -3.96
N VAL A 50 -4.70 9.94 -4.22
CA VAL A 50 -5.67 10.40 -3.23
C VAL A 50 -6.66 9.28 -2.95
N ILE A 51 -6.89 9.02 -1.67
CA ILE A 51 -7.78 7.95 -1.21
C ILE A 51 -9.03 8.60 -0.61
N TYR A 52 -10.19 8.16 -1.09
CA TYR A 52 -11.50 8.60 -0.62
C TYR A 52 -12.19 7.48 0.13
N ASP A 53 -12.96 7.83 1.16
CA ASP A 53 -13.89 6.93 1.83
C ASP A 53 -15.18 6.74 1.03
N GLN A 54 -16.10 5.93 1.54
CA GLN A 54 -17.42 5.67 0.95
C GLN A 54 -18.31 6.91 0.83
N ASN A 55 -18.02 7.97 1.59
CA ASN A 55 -18.77 9.23 1.55
C ASN A 55 -18.13 10.24 0.59
N GLY A 56 -17.03 9.89 -0.07
CA GLY A 56 -16.29 10.79 -0.95
C GLY A 56 -15.38 11.77 -0.20
N ASN A 57 -15.09 11.56 1.09
CA ASN A 57 -14.13 12.38 1.80
C ASN A 57 -12.71 11.91 1.53
N GLU A 58 -11.79 12.84 1.30
CA GLU A 58 -10.37 12.55 1.21
C GLU A 58 -9.85 12.13 2.59
N VAL A 59 -9.45 10.85 2.73
CA VAL A 59 -8.97 10.28 4.00
C VAL A 59 -7.48 9.98 3.98
N GLY A 60 -6.87 9.84 2.80
CA GLY A 60 -5.45 9.53 2.66
C GLY A 60 -4.83 10.12 1.41
N THR A 61 -3.53 10.40 1.46
CA THR A 61 -2.73 10.81 0.30
C THR A 61 -1.36 10.17 0.36
N VAL A 62 -0.92 9.63 -0.78
CA VAL A 62 0.44 9.17 -1.04
C VAL A 62 1.08 10.11 -2.05
N LEU A 63 2.16 10.79 -1.68
CA LEU A 63 2.82 11.81 -2.48
C LEU A 63 4.28 11.47 -2.75
N GLU A 64 4.64 11.29 -4.03
CA GLU A 64 6.02 11.11 -4.43
C GLU A 64 6.81 12.42 -4.34
N LYS A 65 8.00 12.35 -3.77
CA LYS A 65 8.98 13.46 -3.70
C LYS A 65 10.00 13.32 -4.81
N VAL A 66 9.88 14.12 -5.85
CA VAL A 66 10.75 14.06 -7.05
C VAL A 66 12.14 14.66 -6.85
N ILE A 67 12.35 15.51 -5.84
CA ILE A 67 13.64 16.18 -5.58
C ILE A 67 14.41 15.39 -4.50
N THR A 68 14.55 14.09 -4.68
CA THR A 68 15.32 13.22 -3.77
C THR A 68 16.24 12.34 -4.59
N LEU A 69 17.42 12.02 -4.04
CA LEU A 69 18.40 11.14 -4.71
C LEU A 69 17.84 9.73 -4.91
N LEU A 70 16.99 9.30 -4.01
CA LEU A 70 16.27 8.01 -4.05
C LEU A 70 14.78 8.26 -3.94
N PRO A 71 13.94 7.39 -4.53
CA PRO A 71 12.49 7.49 -4.42
C PRO A 71 12.05 7.57 -2.96
N LYS A 72 11.18 8.54 -2.69
CA LYS A 72 10.57 8.77 -1.38
C LYS A 72 9.09 9.11 -1.56
N PHE A 73 8.23 8.48 -0.76
CA PHE A 73 6.79 8.74 -0.73
C PHE A 73 6.39 9.21 0.65
N GLU A 74 5.79 10.38 0.72
CA GLU A 74 5.20 10.91 1.96
C GLU A 74 3.75 10.45 2.06
N ILE A 75 3.36 10.10 3.28
CA ILE A 75 2.03 9.58 3.61
C ILE A 75 1.29 10.60 4.47
N TYR A 76 0.09 10.93 4.05
CA TYR A 76 -0.79 11.86 4.77
C TYR A 76 -2.12 11.17 5.07
N LYS A 77 -2.62 11.32 6.30
CA LYS A 77 -3.93 10.85 6.75
C LYS A 77 -4.73 12.05 7.22
N ASN A 78 -5.92 12.26 6.65
CA ASN A 78 -6.75 13.44 6.93
C ASN A 78 -5.97 14.77 6.76
N ASN A 79 -5.14 14.88 5.72
CA ASN A 79 -4.26 16.01 5.43
C ASN A 79 -3.10 16.24 6.44
N GLU A 80 -2.90 15.36 7.41
CA GLU A 80 -1.76 15.40 8.33
C GLU A 80 -0.67 14.43 7.87
N TYR A 81 0.58 14.90 7.87
CA TYR A 81 1.73 14.03 7.60
C TYR A 81 1.86 13.01 8.72
N ILE A 82 1.88 11.72 8.37
CA ILE A 82 2.01 10.63 9.33
C ILE A 82 3.34 9.87 9.21
N GLY A 83 4.00 9.91 8.06
CA GLY A 83 5.23 9.17 7.86
C GLY A 83 5.64 9.11 6.40
N CYS A 84 6.64 8.30 6.10
CA CYS A 84 7.10 8.09 4.72
C CYS A 84 7.63 6.69 4.45
N LEU A 85 7.60 6.32 3.17
CA LEU A 85 8.34 5.22 2.59
C LEU A 85 9.56 5.78 1.86
N SER A 86 10.75 5.25 2.12
CA SER A 86 11.96 5.61 1.40
C SER A 86 12.72 4.37 0.96
N LYS A 87 13.31 4.42 -0.25
CA LYS A 87 14.20 3.38 -0.74
C LYS A 87 15.58 3.56 -0.14
N GLU A 88 16.21 2.46 0.25
CA GLU A 88 17.59 2.46 0.72
C GLU A 88 18.56 2.08 -0.42
N LEU A 89 19.80 2.59 -0.33
CA LEU A 89 20.86 2.17 -1.25
C LEU A 89 21.22 0.71 -0.99
N SER A 90 20.91 -0.16 -1.94
CA SER A 90 21.26 -1.57 -1.90
C SER A 90 21.75 -2.03 -3.27
N PHE A 91 22.81 -2.88 -3.29
CA PHE A 91 23.41 -3.38 -4.55
C PHE A 91 22.73 -4.63 -5.10
N PHE A 92 21.98 -5.37 -4.29
CA PHE A 92 21.46 -6.68 -4.70
C PHE A 92 19.93 -6.79 -4.65
N THR A 93 19.30 -6.30 -3.58
CA THR A 93 17.84 -6.34 -3.40
C THR A 93 17.34 -4.98 -2.97
N PRO A 94 16.20 -4.50 -3.50
CA PRO A 94 15.63 -3.25 -3.02
C PRO A 94 15.22 -3.38 -1.55
N HIS A 95 15.71 -2.46 -0.72
CA HIS A 95 15.29 -2.30 0.66
C HIS A 95 14.52 -1.01 0.82
N TYR A 96 13.46 -1.06 1.61
CA TYR A 96 12.61 0.08 1.91
C TYR A 96 12.51 0.28 3.40
N ASN A 97 12.57 1.54 3.80
CA ASN A 97 12.36 1.97 5.17
C ASN A 97 10.98 2.61 5.29
N ILE A 98 10.19 2.16 6.26
CA ILE A 98 8.92 2.78 6.66
C ILE A 98 9.20 3.61 7.92
N ASP A 99 9.08 4.93 7.80
CA ASP A 99 9.16 5.84 8.94
C ASP A 99 7.74 6.12 9.45
N TYR A 100 7.16 5.11 10.12
CA TYR A 100 5.83 5.13 10.71
C TYR A 100 5.65 3.99 11.72
N ASN A 101 5.28 4.30 12.95
CA ASN A 101 4.87 3.36 14.02
C ASN A 101 5.81 2.15 14.25
N GLY A 102 7.12 2.27 13.94
CA GLY A 102 8.05 1.15 14.01
C GLY A 102 7.77 0.03 13.00
N TRP A 103 6.95 0.30 11.97
CA TRP A 103 6.64 -0.67 10.93
C TRP A 103 7.83 -0.91 10.02
N HIS A 104 7.97 -2.14 9.59
CA HIS A 104 8.98 -2.53 8.60
C HIS A 104 8.46 -3.68 7.72
N ILE A 105 9.14 -3.90 6.61
CA ILE A 105 8.76 -4.89 5.62
C ILE A 105 9.58 -6.15 5.86
N ASP A 106 8.89 -7.28 6.02
CA ASP A 106 9.47 -8.61 6.03
C ASP A 106 9.05 -9.38 4.77
N GLY A 107 10.03 -10.04 4.13
CA GLY A 107 9.81 -10.79 2.88
C GLY A 107 10.40 -10.15 1.63
N THR A 108 10.04 -10.71 0.48
CA THR A 108 10.56 -10.31 -0.84
C THR A 108 9.52 -9.49 -1.59
N LEU A 109 9.81 -8.23 -1.87
CA LEU A 109 8.91 -7.29 -2.56
C LEU A 109 8.66 -7.63 -4.05
N THR A 110 9.35 -8.61 -4.61
CA THR A 110 9.41 -8.85 -6.05
C THR A 110 8.14 -9.37 -6.69
N GLU A 111 7.15 -9.85 -5.94
CA GLU A 111 5.94 -10.49 -6.49
C GLU A 111 4.65 -10.20 -5.72
N TRP A 112 4.53 -9.04 -5.04
CA TRP A 112 3.37 -8.80 -4.21
C TRP A 112 3.15 -9.90 -3.17
N ASN A 113 4.22 -10.26 -2.46
CA ASN A 113 4.20 -11.26 -1.41
C ASN A 113 5.15 -10.83 -0.31
N TYR A 114 4.67 -9.94 0.56
CA TYR A 114 5.42 -9.42 1.68
C TYR A 114 4.51 -9.15 2.87
N THR A 115 5.10 -8.99 4.03
CA THR A 115 4.40 -8.71 5.27
C THR A 115 4.87 -7.36 5.82
N ILE A 116 3.94 -6.55 6.29
CA ILE A 116 4.24 -5.40 7.14
C ILE A 116 4.16 -5.91 8.58
N VAL A 117 5.22 -5.70 9.35
CA VAL A 117 5.30 -6.06 10.76
C VAL A 117 5.62 -4.82 11.59
N ASP A 118 5.30 -4.85 12.87
CA ASP A 118 5.63 -3.79 13.83
C ASP A 118 7.04 -3.96 14.44
N GLU A 119 7.38 -3.14 15.41
CA GLU A 119 8.67 -3.16 16.12
C GLU A 119 8.92 -4.46 16.91
N ASN A 120 7.88 -5.22 17.25
CA ASN A 120 7.95 -6.51 17.93
C ASN A 120 7.98 -7.70 16.97
N TYR A 121 7.97 -7.44 15.64
CA TYR A 121 7.78 -8.43 14.57
C TYR A 121 6.39 -9.07 14.56
N ASP A 122 5.40 -8.44 15.19
CA ASP A 122 4.02 -8.87 15.07
C ASP A 122 3.44 -8.42 13.71
N THR A 123 2.66 -9.30 13.09
CA THR A 123 2.07 -9.02 11.77
C THR A 123 1.03 -7.92 11.85
N VAL A 124 1.23 -6.83 11.11
CA VAL A 124 0.26 -5.76 10.89
C VAL A 124 -0.61 -6.07 9.67
N ALA A 125 0.03 -6.40 8.55
CA ALA A 125 -0.68 -6.72 7.31
C ALA A 125 0.13 -7.70 6.44
N ILE A 126 -0.57 -8.57 5.72
CA ILE A 126 0.00 -9.48 4.73
C ILE A 126 -0.48 -9.03 3.36
N ILE A 127 0.45 -8.72 2.47
CA ILE A 127 0.18 -8.31 1.10
C ILE A 127 0.51 -9.49 0.19
N ARG A 128 -0.47 -9.92 -0.63
CA ARG A 128 -0.29 -11.03 -1.54
C ARG A 128 -1.11 -10.87 -2.81
N LYS A 129 -0.64 -11.51 -3.86
CA LYS A 129 -1.36 -11.66 -5.12
C LYS A 129 -2.06 -13.01 -5.13
N GLU A 130 -3.36 -13.02 -5.42
CA GLU A 130 -4.16 -14.22 -5.58
C GLU A 130 -4.77 -14.27 -6.99
N ILE A 131 -4.97 -15.47 -7.53
CA ILE A 131 -5.61 -15.66 -8.83
C ILE A 131 -7.05 -16.09 -8.57
N PHE A 132 -8.00 -15.19 -8.81
CA PHE A 132 -9.42 -15.49 -8.76
C PHE A 132 -10.03 -15.47 -10.17
N ASN A 133 -10.64 -16.57 -10.59
CA ASN A 133 -11.36 -16.66 -11.86
C ASN A 133 -10.58 -16.11 -13.07
N LEU A 134 -9.30 -16.46 -13.19
CA LEU A 134 -8.37 -16.00 -14.24
C LEU A 134 -8.01 -14.50 -14.17
N THR A 135 -8.38 -13.83 -13.11
CA THR A 135 -8.04 -12.41 -12.87
C THR A 135 -7.11 -12.30 -11.66
N ASP A 136 -6.02 -11.58 -11.81
CA ASP A 136 -5.15 -11.24 -10.70
C ASP A 136 -5.90 -10.36 -9.71
N THR A 137 -5.98 -10.81 -8.46
CA THR A 137 -6.53 -10.05 -7.36
C THR A 137 -5.44 -9.81 -6.33
N TYR A 138 -5.26 -8.58 -5.94
CA TYR A 138 -4.34 -8.20 -4.88
C TYR A 138 -5.11 -8.11 -3.58
N VAL A 139 -4.54 -8.68 -2.52
CA VAL A 139 -5.16 -8.78 -1.20
C VAL A 139 -4.21 -8.16 -0.18
N ILE A 140 -4.73 -7.23 0.62
CA ILE A 140 -4.09 -6.76 1.83
C ILE A 140 -4.91 -7.30 3.00
N ASP A 141 -4.37 -8.26 3.73
CA ASP A 141 -5.00 -8.89 4.89
C ASP A 141 -4.47 -8.19 6.15
N VAL A 142 -5.29 -7.32 6.73
CA VAL A 142 -4.91 -6.45 7.85
C VAL A 142 -5.39 -7.07 9.15
N LYS A 143 -4.50 -7.20 10.14
CA LYS A 143 -4.79 -7.84 11.42
C LYS A 143 -5.70 -7.00 12.32
N ASP A 144 -5.50 -5.68 12.31
CA ASP A 144 -6.33 -4.72 13.03
C ASP A 144 -6.98 -3.78 12.02
N PRO A 145 -8.32 -3.76 11.89
CA PRO A 145 -9.04 -2.89 10.96
C PRO A 145 -8.70 -1.39 11.10
N GLU A 146 -8.28 -0.93 12.27
CA GLU A 146 -7.86 0.46 12.48
C GLU A 146 -6.62 0.82 11.65
N ASN A 147 -5.78 -0.16 11.32
CA ASN A 147 -4.59 -0.01 10.50
C ASN A 147 -4.86 -0.16 8.99
N ALA A 148 -6.12 -0.40 8.57
CA ALA A 148 -6.44 -0.74 7.19
C ALA A 148 -6.06 0.35 6.19
N LEU A 149 -6.40 1.62 6.48
CA LEU A 149 -6.04 2.74 5.62
C LEU A 149 -4.52 2.96 5.56
N ASP A 150 -3.85 2.85 6.69
CA ASP A 150 -2.40 3.06 6.79
C ASP A 150 -1.64 1.96 6.02
N ALA A 151 -2.01 0.69 6.22
CA ALA A 151 -1.45 -0.44 5.47
C ALA A 151 -1.70 -0.31 3.95
N LEU A 152 -2.90 0.15 3.55
CA LEU A 152 -3.22 0.46 2.17
C LEU A 152 -2.27 1.51 1.59
N MET A 153 -2.09 2.63 2.28
CA MET A 153 -1.24 3.73 1.79
C MET A 153 0.22 3.30 1.61
N PHE A 154 0.78 2.52 2.55
CA PHE A 154 2.13 1.98 2.39
C PHE A 154 2.23 0.95 1.27
N ALA A 155 1.23 0.07 1.10
CA ALA A 155 1.20 -0.86 -0.03
C ALA A 155 1.15 -0.13 -1.38
N LEU A 156 0.36 0.94 -1.50
CA LEU A 156 0.30 1.79 -2.68
C LEU A 156 1.64 2.50 -2.96
N ALA A 157 2.32 3.00 -1.93
CA ALA A 157 3.63 3.63 -2.07
C ALA A 157 4.70 2.66 -2.57
N ILE A 158 4.68 1.40 -2.08
CA ILE A 158 5.59 0.34 -2.52
C ILE A 158 5.34 -0.02 -3.98
N ASP A 159 4.07 -0.15 -4.38
CA ASP A 159 3.71 -0.45 -5.77
C ASP A 159 4.15 0.68 -6.72
N ALA A 160 3.88 1.91 -6.32
CA ALA A 160 4.26 3.10 -7.05
C ALA A 160 5.74 3.14 -7.38
N GLU A 161 6.59 2.83 -6.42
CA GLU A 161 8.04 2.79 -6.59
C GLU A 161 8.47 1.66 -7.53
N THR A 162 7.91 0.47 -7.36
CA THR A 162 8.26 -0.72 -8.14
C THR A 162 7.96 -0.52 -9.63
N VAL A 163 6.86 0.13 -9.97
CA VAL A 163 6.48 0.42 -11.37
C VAL A 163 7.37 1.50 -11.99
N SER A 164 7.67 2.57 -11.25
CA SER A 164 8.57 3.64 -11.71
C SER A 164 9.96 3.09 -12.10
N TYR A 165 10.47 2.14 -11.33
CA TYR A 165 11.75 1.49 -11.60
C TYR A 165 11.73 0.61 -12.87
N THR A 166 10.63 -0.07 -13.16
CA THR A 166 10.48 -0.93 -14.34
C THR A 166 10.43 -0.11 -15.63
N HIS A 167 9.80 1.06 -15.62
CA HIS A 167 9.75 1.96 -16.76
C HIS A 167 11.12 2.59 -17.10
N LEU A 168 11.92 2.94 -16.11
CA LEU A 168 13.27 3.47 -16.33
C LEU A 168 14.19 2.43 -16.99
N ARG A 169 14.12 1.16 -16.58
CA ARG A 169 14.92 0.08 -17.20
C ARG A 169 14.51 -0.27 -18.63
N ALA A 170 13.25 -0.09 -18.99
CA ALA A 170 12.76 -0.39 -20.34
C ALA A 170 13.24 0.63 -21.40
N HIS A 171 13.74 1.79 -21.00
CA HIS A 171 14.29 2.81 -21.89
C HIS A 171 15.82 2.74 -22.06
N GLU A 172 16.52 1.86 -21.34
CA GLU A 172 17.97 1.66 -21.43
C GLU A 172 18.40 0.47 -22.32
N THR A 173 17.45 -0.22 -22.95
CA THR A 173 17.68 -1.29 -23.94
C THR A 173 17.15 -0.90 -25.30
#